data_700b25a455e560eb73bb8e3e7d95df70
#
_entry.id   700b25a455e560eb73bb8e3e7d95df70
#
_cell.length_a   1.000
_cell.length_b   1.000
_cell.length_c   1.000
_cell.angle_alpha   90.00
_cell.angle_beta   90.00
_cell.angle_gamma   90.00
#
_symmetry.space_group_name_H-M   'P 1'
#
loop_
_entity.id
_entity.type
_entity.pdbx_description
1 polymer ?
#
loop_
_entity_poly.entity_id
_entity_poly.type
_entity_poly.pdbx_seq_one_letter_code
_entity_poly.pdbx_strand_id
1 'polypeptide(L)'
;LLLGYKLVAYEDTSGYRHTISQRDSLQADVIYGIIKKDPSAKIVVHAGYAHISEEKIGDYTPMAAWFKKISGIDPFTIDQTSMTEGSNFEYGKWYYKYFTDKFSITIPSVIFQNKRPFDPLLGKGYDLMVVHPPAVYQNNRPSWLSLDGERQPVLIQPTEQMLFLVQAYYDNEYDSDMLSLLVPADQTYIANKEGYYCLYLRKGKYKIVHRDISYKILSAKEFEVK
;
A
#
# COMPACT_ATOMS: atom_id res chain seq x y z
N LEU A 1 -6.15 2.06 17.65
CA LEU A 1 -5.25 2.91 16.87
C LEU A 1 -5.11 4.28 17.52
N LEU A 2 -3.91 4.90 17.41
CA LEU A 2 -3.59 6.20 18.05
C LEU A 2 -4.56 7.33 17.66
N LEU A 3 -5.18 7.25 16.48
CA LEU A 3 -6.15 8.24 15.99
C LEU A 3 -7.61 7.92 16.33
N GLY A 4 -7.87 6.92 17.18
CA GLY A 4 -9.22 6.53 17.57
C GLY A 4 -10.01 5.67 16.57
N TYR A 5 -9.39 5.27 15.45
CA TYR A 5 -10.03 4.35 14.52
C TYR A 5 -10.12 2.94 15.09
N LYS A 6 -11.24 2.26 14.82
CA LYS A 6 -11.40 0.84 15.02
C LYS A 6 -11.16 0.11 13.69
N LEU A 7 -10.28 -0.89 13.70
CA LEU A 7 -10.10 -1.76 12.54
C LEU A 7 -11.23 -2.78 12.47
N VAL A 8 -11.78 -2.95 11.27
CA VAL A 8 -12.82 -3.94 10.99
C VAL A 8 -12.43 -4.69 9.73
N ALA A 9 -12.38 -6.02 9.82
CA ALA A 9 -12.24 -6.85 8.64
C ALA A 9 -13.57 -6.87 7.87
N TYR A 10 -13.50 -6.71 6.56
CA TYR A 10 -14.67 -6.74 5.68
C TYR A 10 -14.58 -7.83 4.59
N GLU A 11 -13.55 -8.66 4.64
CA GLU A 11 -13.39 -9.82 3.77
C GLU A 11 -14.22 -11.01 4.25
N ASP A 12 -14.78 -11.79 3.33
CA ASP A 12 -15.41 -13.07 3.67
C ASP A 12 -14.35 -14.12 4.02
N THR A 13 -14.47 -14.68 5.20
CA THR A 13 -13.57 -15.72 5.73
C THR A 13 -14.17 -17.13 5.68
N SER A 14 -15.30 -17.32 4.98
CA SER A 14 -16.01 -18.62 4.93
C SER A 14 -15.23 -19.75 4.24
N GLY A 15 -14.15 -19.40 3.52
CA GLY A 15 -13.33 -20.35 2.75
C GLY A 15 -13.94 -20.75 1.39
N TYR A 16 -15.08 -20.21 1.02
CA TYR A 16 -15.66 -20.43 -0.31
C TYR A 16 -14.87 -19.66 -1.37
N ARG A 17 -14.71 -20.28 -2.54
CA ARG A 17 -14.14 -19.60 -3.71
C ARG A 17 -15.21 -18.76 -4.39
N HIS A 18 -15.14 -17.47 -4.23
CA HIS A 18 -16.00 -16.51 -4.91
C HIS A 18 -15.38 -16.03 -6.23
N THR A 19 -16.21 -15.66 -7.19
CA THR A 19 -15.76 -14.79 -8.28
C THR A 19 -15.40 -13.41 -7.71
N ILE A 20 -14.57 -12.64 -8.42
CA ILE A 20 -14.20 -11.29 -7.97
C ILE A 20 -15.43 -10.44 -7.67
N SER A 21 -16.45 -10.48 -8.56
CA SER A 21 -17.68 -9.70 -8.38
C SER A 21 -18.54 -10.17 -7.19
N GLN A 22 -18.55 -11.46 -6.88
CA GLN A 22 -19.22 -12.00 -5.68
C GLN A 22 -18.51 -11.55 -4.41
N ARG A 23 -17.18 -11.62 -4.41
CA ARG A 23 -16.36 -11.15 -3.30
C ARG A 23 -16.64 -9.67 -2.99
N ASP A 24 -16.65 -8.82 -4.04
CA ASP A 24 -16.90 -7.38 -3.90
C ASP A 24 -18.33 -7.09 -3.38
N SER A 25 -19.32 -7.86 -3.79
CA SER A 25 -20.68 -7.69 -3.26
C SER A 25 -20.76 -8.04 -1.77
N LEU A 26 -20.07 -9.10 -1.33
CA LEU A 26 -20.01 -9.49 0.08
C LEU A 26 -19.27 -8.44 0.93
N GLN A 27 -18.18 -7.89 0.42
CA GLN A 27 -17.47 -6.80 1.07
C GLN A 27 -18.36 -5.56 1.25
N ALA A 28 -19.12 -5.19 0.22
CA ALA A 28 -20.08 -4.10 0.27
C ALA A 28 -21.20 -4.34 1.31
N ASP A 29 -21.70 -5.57 1.39
CA ASP A 29 -22.70 -5.96 2.40
C ASP A 29 -22.19 -5.83 3.82
N VAL A 30 -20.94 -6.25 4.09
CA VAL A 30 -20.31 -6.11 5.40
C VAL A 30 -20.18 -4.64 5.78
N ILE A 31 -19.68 -3.79 4.87
CA ILE A 31 -19.53 -2.35 5.09
C ILE A 31 -20.91 -1.71 5.37
N TYR A 32 -21.91 -2.03 4.57
CA TYR A 32 -23.27 -1.53 4.78
C TYR A 32 -23.88 -2.02 6.10
N GLY A 33 -23.56 -3.26 6.50
CA GLY A 33 -23.96 -3.82 7.80
C GLY A 33 -23.45 -3.01 8.99
N ILE A 34 -22.28 -2.36 8.88
CA ILE A 34 -21.77 -1.45 9.92
C ILE A 34 -22.64 -0.21 10.01
N ILE A 35 -22.95 0.42 8.87
CA ILE A 35 -23.79 1.63 8.83
C ILE A 35 -25.22 1.34 9.30
N LYS A 36 -25.77 0.17 8.96
CA LYS A 36 -27.11 -0.24 9.47
C LYS A 36 -27.14 -0.36 10.99
N LYS A 37 -26.05 -0.79 11.62
CA LYS A 37 -25.93 -0.89 13.09
C LYS A 37 -25.66 0.44 13.75
N ASP A 38 -24.89 1.30 13.09
CA ASP A 38 -24.56 2.65 13.56
C ASP A 38 -24.61 3.64 12.39
N PRO A 39 -25.77 4.29 12.16
CA PRO A 39 -25.91 5.28 11.09
C PRO A 39 -25.02 6.51 11.22
N SER A 40 -24.41 6.74 12.37
CA SER A 40 -23.47 7.84 12.61
C SER A 40 -22.02 7.47 12.30
N ALA A 41 -21.74 6.20 12.00
CA ALA A 41 -20.40 5.71 11.74
C ALA A 41 -19.76 6.42 10.54
N LYS A 42 -18.53 6.90 10.72
CA LYS A 42 -17.67 7.39 9.66
C LYS A 42 -16.71 6.27 9.28
N ILE A 43 -16.77 5.80 8.04
CA ILE A 43 -16.00 4.66 7.56
C ILE A 43 -14.96 5.14 6.55
N VAL A 44 -13.71 4.71 6.74
CA VAL A 44 -12.65 4.82 5.75
C VAL A 44 -12.34 3.40 5.28
N VAL A 45 -12.51 3.15 3.98
CA VAL A 45 -12.19 1.86 3.37
C VAL A 45 -10.88 2.01 2.59
N HIS A 46 -9.88 1.21 2.96
CA HIS A 46 -8.65 1.09 2.20
C HIS A 46 -8.72 -0.20 1.37
N ALA A 47 -8.90 -0.06 0.08
CA ALA A 47 -8.99 -1.16 -0.86
C ALA A 47 -8.02 -0.99 -2.02
N GLY A 48 -7.67 -2.08 -2.70
CA GLY A 48 -6.77 -2.06 -3.84
C GLY A 48 -7.50 -1.83 -5.17
N TYR A 49 -6.81 -1.18 -6.10
CA TYR A 49 -7.19 -1.07 -7.52
C TYR A 49 -8.65 -0.65 -7.79
N ALA A 50 -9.32 -1.42 -8.67
CA ALA A 50 -10.64 -1.12 -9.19
C ALA A 50 -11.79 -1.31 -8.17
N HIS A 51 -11.54 -1.90 -6.98
CA HIS A 51 -12.58 -2.16 -5.98
C HIS A 51 -13.33 -0.89 -5.54
N ILE A 52 -12.67 0.26 -5.59
CA ILE A 52 -13.26 1.56 -5.23
C ILE A 52 -13.94 2.28 -6.41
N SER A 53 -13.94 1.71 -7.62
CA SER A 53 -14.66 2.31 -8.75
C SER A 53 -16.18 2.25 -8.51
N GLU A 54 -16.85 3.37 -8.75
CA GLU A 54 -18.30 3.50 -8.61
C GLU A 54 -19.06 3.02 -9.84
N GLU A 55 -18.35 2.77 -10.94
CA GLU A 55 -18.92 2.31 -12.20
C GLU A 55 -18.54 0.87 -12.49
N LYS A 56 -19.42 0.19 -13.23
CA LYS A 56 -19.16 -1.14 -13.78
C LYS A 56 -17.98 -1.11 -14.75
N ILE A 57 -17.10 -2.10 -14.67
CA ILE A 57 -15.96 -2.28 -15.57
C ILE A 57 -16.21 -3.54 -16.41
N GLY A 58 -16.78 -3.39 -17.60
CA GLY A 58 -17.27 -4.51 -18.38
C GLY A 58 -18.34 -5.31 -17.63
N ASP A 59 -18.12 -6.60 -17.39
CA ASP A 59 -19.02 -7.46 -16.61
C ASP A 59 -18.72 -7.45 -15.11
N TYR A 60 -17.66 -6.80 -14.68
CA TYR A 60 -17.26 -6.69 -13.29
C TYR A 60 -17.95 -5.51 -12.62
N THR A 61 -18.58 -5.76 -11.48
CA THR A 61 -19.16 -4.74 -10.61
C THR A 61 -18.27 -4.59 -9.35
N PRO A 62 -17.55 -3.46 -9.19
CA PRO A 62 -16.69 -3.19 -8.05
C PRO A 62 -17.44 -3.05 -6.74
N MET A 63 -16.71 -3.16 -5.64
CA MET A 63 -17.25 -3.05 -4.27
C MET A 63 -17.95 -1.70 -4.04
N ALA A 64 -17.37 -0.57 -4.46
CA ALA A 64 -17.99 0.74 -4.30
C ALA A 64 -19.30 0.86 -5.10
N ALA A 65 -19.33 0.35 -6.34
CA ALA A 65 -20.55 0.29 -7.15
C ALA A 65 -21.62 -0.60 -6.52
N TRP A 66 -21.23 -1.75 -5.94
CA TRP A 66 -22.13 -2.60 -5.17
C TRP A 66 -22.66 -1.88 -3.94
N PHE A 67 -21.78 -1.23 -3.17
CA PHE A 67 -22.16 -0.48 -1.97
C PHE A 67 -23.18 0.61 -2.30
N LYS A 68 -22.94 1.43 -3.31
CA LYS A 68 -23.86 2.45 -3.80
C LYS A 68 -25.23 1.85 -4.15
N LYS A 69 -25.23 0.72 -4.87
CA LYS A 69 -26.45 0.01 -5.29
C LYS A 69 -27.28 -0.50 -4.12
N ILE A 70 -26.64 -1.12 -3.12
CA ILE A 70 -27.39 -1.77 -2.02
C ILE A 70 -27.75 -0.81 -0.88
N SER A 71 -26.95 0.23 -0.66
CA SER A 71 -27.15 1.19 0.43
C SER A 71 -27.92 2.45 0.03
N GLY A 72 -27.86 2.82 -1.26
CA GLY A 72 -28.31 4.13 -1.74
C GLY A 72 -27.38 5.28 -1.33
N ILE A 73 -26.26 4.99 -0.65
CA ILE A 73 -25.27 5.97 -0.22
C ILE A 73 -24.20 6.07 -1.31
N ASP A 74 -23.87 7.29 -1.71
CA ASP A 74 -22.79 7.59 -2.63
C ASP A 74 -21.46 7.63 -1.85
N PRO A 75 -20.53 6.68 -2.04
CA PRO A 75 -19.26 6.72 -1.37
C PRO A 75 -18.37 7.81 -1.99
N PHE A 76 -17.59 8.51 -1.20
CA PHE A 76 -16.58 9.42 -1.74
C PHE A 76 -15.30 8.63 -2.02
N THR A 77 -14.94 8.52 -3.30
CA THR A 77 -13.86 7.64 -3.76
C THR A 77 -12.61 8.41 -4.20
N ILE A 78 -11.44 7.91 -3.80
CA ILE A 78 -10.14 8.53 -4.09
C ILE A 78 -9.20 7.51 -4.71
N ASP A 79 -8.89 7.69 -6.00
CA ASP A 79 -7.85 6.90 -6.66
C ASP A 79 -6.46 7.46 -6.36
N GLN A 80 -5.61 6.62 -5.78
CA GLN A 80 -4.23 6.93 -5.45
C GLN A 80 -3.21 6.09 -6.23
N THR A 81 -3.66 5.30 -7.20
CA THR A 81 -2.81 4.34 -7.90
C THR A 81 -2.57 4.67 -9.35
N SER A 82 -3.52 5.34 -10.00
CA SER A 82 -3.44 5.59 -11.44
C SER A 82 -2.40 6.65 -11.80
N MET A 83 -2.23 7.68 -10.96
CA MET A 83 -1.30 8.80 -11.22
C MET A 83 -0.08 8.73 -10.31
N THR A 84 0.68 7.65 -10.45
CA THR A 84 1.92 7.38 -9.72
C THR A 84 3.05 7.02 -10.70
N GLU A 85 4.29 7.09 -10.23
CA GLU A 85 5.49 6.79 -11.00
C GLU A 85 5.48 5.37 -11.61
N GLY A 86 4.93 4.40 -10.89
CA GLY A 86 4.83 3.00 -11.31
C GLY A 86 3.45 2.59 -11.84
N SER A 87 2.61 3.53 -12.28
CA SER A 87 1.25 3.22 -12.76
C SER A 87 1.25 2.14 -13.85
N ASN A 88 0.33 1.18 -13.73
CA ASN A 88 0.08 0.18 -14.76
C ASN A 88 -0.94 0.66 -15.82
N PHE A 89 -1.59 1.79 -15.58
CA PHE A 89 -2.57 2.36 -16.51
C PHE A 89 -1.89 3.32 -17.48
N GLU A 90 -2.07 3.10 -18.78
CA GLU A 90 -1.43 3.92 -19.81
C GLU A 90 -1.81 5.41 -19.70
N TYR A 91 -3.12 5.69 -19.52
CA TYR A 91 -3.59 7.05 -19.30
C TYR A 91 -2.99 7.67 -18.03
N GLY A 92 -2.85 6.88 -16.95
CA GLY A 92 -2.22 7.32 -15.71
C GLY A 92 -0.76 7.72 -15.92
N LYS A 93 0.02 6.92 -16.62
CA LYS A 93 1.42 7.22 -16.97
C LYS A 93 1.55 8.52 -17.75
N TRP A 94 0.70 8.72 -18.76
CA TRP A 94 0.75 9.91 -19.59
C TRP A 94 0.41 11.16 -18.80
N TYR A 95 -0.69 11.15 -18.03
CA TYR A 95 -1.09 12.30 -17.21
C TYR A 95 -0.14 12.53 -16.05
N TYR A 96 0.36 11.46 -15.42
CA TYR A 96 1.37 11.57 -14.37
C TYR A 96 2.60 12.34 -14.87
N LYS A 97 3.17 11.89 -16.00
CA LYS A 97 4.31 12.56 -16.61
C LYS A 97 3.98 14.01 -16.99
N TYR A 98 2.84 14.25 -17.61
CA TYR A 98 2.41 15.59 -17.99
C TYR A 98 2.32 16.52 -16.77
N PHE A 99 1.70 16.07 -15.67
CA PHE A 99 1.53 16.90 -14.49
C PHE A 99 2.84 17.11 -13.73
N THR A 100 3.69 16.10 -13.60
CA THR A 100 4.99 16.25 -12.94
C THR A 100 5.96 17.11 -13.75
N ASP A 101 5.91 17.08 -15.09
CA ASP A 101 6.70 17.94 -15.95
C ASP A 101 6.17 19.40 -15.94
N LYS A 102 4.86 19.58 -15.81
CA LYS A 102 4.21 20.91 -15.89
C LYS A 102 4.16 21.64 -14.55
N PHE A 103 4.03 20.90 -13.47
CA PHE A 103 3.90 21.43 -12.13
C PHE A 103 4.96 20.83 -11.21
N SER A 104 5.46 21.63 -10.28
CA SER A 104 6.39 21.15 -9.25
C SER A 104 5.62 20.37 -8.18
N ILE A 105 5.24 19.13 -8.49
CA ILE A 105 4.52 18.25 -7.55
C ILE A 105 5.50 17.74 -6.51
N THR A 106 5.48 18.29 -5.30
CA THR A 106 6.34 17.91 -4.16
C THR A 106 5.58 17.20 -3.03
N ILE A 107 4.24 17.26 -3.07
CA ILE A 107 3.34 16.57 -2.15
C ILE A 107 2.20 15.93 -2.94
N PRO A 108 1.53 14.89 -2.40
CA PRO A 108 0.31 14.36 -3.02
C PRO A 108 -0.70 15.46 -3.29
N SER A 109 -1.14 15.58 -4.56
CA SER A 109 -1.90 16.73 -5.02
C SER A 109 -3.10 16.30 -5.87
N VAL A 110 -4.19 17.05 -5.78
CA VAL A 110 -5.34 16.92 -6.68
C VAL A 110 -5.28 18.05 -7.72
N ILE A 111 -5.34 17.67 -8.97
CA ILE A 111 -5.37 18.64 -10.09
C ILE A 111 -6.81 19.05 -10.34
N PHE A 112 -7.02 20.34 -10.52
CA PHE A 112 -8.33 20.89 -10.87
C PHE A 112 -8.32 21.45 -12.30
N GLN A 113 -9.36 21.13 -13.05
CA GLN A 113 -9.65 21.71 -14.35
C GLN A 113 -11.05 22.33 -14.31
N ASN A 114 -11.17 23.62 -14.64
CA ASN A 114 -12.45 24.33 -14.61
C ASN A 114 -13.21 24.21 -13.28
N LYS A 115 -12.50 24.31 -12.15
CA LYS A 115 -13.01 24.19 -10.78
C LYS A 115 -13.56 22.79 -10.40
N ARG A 116 -13.29 21.77 -11.20
CA ARG A 116 -13.63 20.37 -10.89
C ARG A 116 -12.36 19.55 -10.76
N PRO A 117 -12.32 18.53 -9.92
CA PRO A 117 -11.23 17.58 -9.93
C PRO A 117 -11.00 17.04 -11.34
N PHE A 118 -9.74 16.98 -11.74
CA PHE A 118 -9.39 16.40 -13.03
C PHE A 118 -9.61 14.89 -12.97
N ASP A 119 -10.37 14.39 -13.94
CA ASP A 119 -10.61 12.96 -14.12
C ASP A 119 -10.52 12.62 -15.61
N PRO A 120 -9.52 11.82 -16.04
CA PRO A 120 -9.37 11.37 -17.42
C PRO A 120 -10.48 10.39 -17.85
N LEU A 121 -11.20 9.82 -16.90
CA LEU A 121 -12.32 8.91 -17.14
C LEU A 121 -13.67 9.64 -17.24
N LEU A 122 -13.68 10.97 -17.22
CA LEU A 122 -14.86 11.82 -17.40
C LEU A 122 -15.98 11.57 -16.36
N GLY A 123 -15.61 11.40 -15.10
CA GLY A 123 -16.54 11.15 -14.01
C GLY A 123 -17.01 9.71 -13.89
N LYS A 124 -16.31 8.80 -14.57
CA LYS A 124 -16.69 7.38 -14.60
C LYS A 124 -15.78 6.55 -13.67
N GLY A 125 -15.90 6.75 -12.41
CA GLY A 125 -15.21 5.80 -11.54
C GLY A 125 -14.79 6.34 -10.18
N TYR A 126 -14.31 7.58 -10.10
CA TYR A 126 -13.77 8.13 -8.86
C TYR A 126 -14.11 9.60 -8.71
N ASP A 127 -14.32 10.07 -7.47
CA ASP A 127 -14.49 11.50 -7.18
C ASP A 127 -13.21 12.30 -7.30
N LEU A 128 -12.10 11.68 -6.87
CA LEU A 128 -10.78 12.29 -6.92
C LEU A 128 -9.73 11.33 -7.43
N MET A 129 -8.74 11.89 -8.13
CA MET A 129 -7.49 11.21 -8.45
C MET A 129 -6.32 12.01 -7.88
N VAL A 130 -5.41 11.34 -7.18
CA VAL A 130 -4.25 11.96 -6.55
C VAL A 130 -3.02 11.74 -7.42
N VAL A 131 -2.34 12.84 -7.77
CA VAL A 131 -1.02 12.81 -8.39
C VAL A 131 0.02 12.77 -7.28
N HIS A 132 0.78 11.70 -7.20
CA HIS A 132 1.87 11.57 -6.23
C HIS A 132 3.16 12.22 -6.75
N PRO A 133 3.99 12.83 -5.89
CA PRO A 133 5.28 13.33 -6.30
C PRO A 133 6.18 12.19 -6.80
N PRO A 134 7.16 12.47 -7.71
CA PRO A 134 8.19 11.53 -8.04
C PRO A 134 8.94 11.06 -6.79
N ALA A 135 9.29 9.78 -6.74
CA ALA A 135 10.04 9.25 -5.62
C ALA A 135 11.47 9.85 -5.61
N VAL A 136 11.85 10.40 -4.47
CA VAL A 136 13.24 10.81 -4.22
C VAL A 136 13.96 9.63 -3.58
N TYR A 137 15.11 9.25 -4.16
CA TYR A 137 15.90 8.12 -3.66
C TYR A 137 17.08 8.62 -2.82
N GLN A 138 17.27 7.98 -1.67
CA GLN A 138 18.41 8.15 -0.79
C GLN A 138 18.91 6.75 -0.39
N ASN A 139 20.21 6.51 -0.46
CA ASN A 139 20.81 5.20 -0.17
C ASN A 139 20.19 4.06 -1.02
N ASN A 140 19.92 4.33 -2.29
CA ASN A 140 19.22 3.43 -3.23
C ASN A 140 17.83 2.96 -2.79
N ARG A 141 17.21 3.68 -1.86
CA ARG A 141 15.87 3.42 -1.34
C ARG A 141 15.01 4.69 -1.42
N PRO A 142 13.70 4.60 -1.63
CA PRO A 142 12.82 5.76 -1.56
C PRO A 142 12.96 6.49 -0.21
N SER A 143 13.15 7.81 -0.25
CA SER A 143 13.38 8.63 0.96
C SER A 143 12.20 8.63 1.95
N TRP A 144 10.98 8.41 1.46
CA TRP A 144 9.78 8.32 2.31
C TRP A 144 9.83 7.14 3.29
N LEU A 145 10.70 6.13 3.08
CA LEU A 145 10.91 5.05 4.04
C LEU A 145 11.46 5.54 5.38
N SER A 146 12.06 6.74 5.42
CA SER A 146 12.51 7.36 6.66
C SER A 146 11.36 7.77 7.58
N LEU A 147 10.12 7.88 7.08
CA LEU A 147 8.94 8.37 7.80
C LEU A 147 9.24 9.69 8.54
N ASP A 148 9.69 10.69 7.79
CA ASP A 148 10.08 12.01 8.31
C ASP A 148 11.14 11.95 9.41
N GLY A 149 12.04 10.96 9.35
CA GLY A 149 13.13 10.78 10.30
C GLY A 149 12.82 9.84 11.48
N GLU A 150 11.60 9.29 11.57
CA GLU A 150 11.27 8.28 12.59
C GLU A 150 12.04 6.97 12.39
N ARG A 151 12.46 6.69 11.15
CA ARG A 151 13.29 5.54 10.80
C ARG A 151 14.64 6.03 10.32
N GLN A 152 15.69 5.39 10.77
CA GLN A 152 17.07 5.70 10.33
C GLN A 152 17.61 4.57 9.46
N PRO A 153 18.51 4.87 8.49
CA PRO A 153 19.12 3.87 7.64
C PRO A 153 20.12 3.03 8.44
N VAL A 154 19.95 1.73 8.41
CA VAL A 154 20.86 0.73 8.96
C VAL A 154 21.60 0.06 7.81
N LEU A 155 22.89 0.29 7.70
CA LEU A 155 23.71 -0.24 6.62
C LEU A 155 23.81 -1.77 6.74
N ILE A 156 23.52 -2.45 5.63
CA ILE A 156 23.74 -3.88 5.48
C ILE A 156 25.08 -4.12 4.81
N GLN A 157 26.00 -4.74 5.54
CA GLN A 157 27.30 -5.11 5.01
C GLN A 157 27.15 -6.36 4.13
N PRO A 158 27.65 -6.33 2.87
CA PRO A 158 27.76 -7.52 2.05
C PRO A 158 28.65 -8.56 2.76
N THR A 159 28.25 -9.82 2.68
CA THR A 159 29.02 -10.94 3.18
C THR A 159 29.70 -11.66 2.01
N GLU A 160 30.69 -12.52 2.29
CA GLU A 160 31.31 -13.35 1.25
C GLU A 160 30.28 -14.27 0.56
N GLN A 161 29.30 -14.73 1.34
CA GLN A 161 28.17 -15.48 0.83
C GLN A 161 27.18 -14.54 0.17
N MET A 162 26.72 -14.90 -1.04
CA MET A 162 25.77 -14.10 -1.76
C MET A 162 24.40 -14.12 -1.06
N LEU A 163 24.00 -12.99 -0.51
CA LEU A 163 22.69 -12.78 0.07
C LEU A 163 21.70 -12.47 -1.06
N PHE A 164 20.46 -12.83 -0.86
CA PHE A 164 19.36 -12.47 -1.73
C PHE A 164 18.45 -11.44 -1.10
N LEU A 165 18.10 -11.65 0.18
CA LEU A 165 17.13 -10.85 0.91
C LEU A 165 17.60 -10.66 2.34
N VAL A 166 17.46 -9.45 2.86
CA VAL A 166 17.65 -9.12 4.26
C VAL A 166 16.36 -8.54 4.82
N GLN A 167 15.90 -9.11 5.93
CA GLN A 167 14.65 -8.75 6.59
C GLN A 167 14.92 -8.39 8.04
N ALA A 168 14.30 -7.33 8.55
CA ALA A 168 14.30 -6.99 9.97
C ALA A 168 12.93 -7.28 10.58
N TYR A 169 12.90 -8.00 11.66
CA TYR A 169 11.70 -8.26 12.47
C TYR A 169 11.87 -7.61 13.84
N TYR A 170 10.80 -7.09 14.43
CA TYR A 170 10.85 -6.67 15.82
C TYR A 170 11.21 -7.87 16.72
N ASP A 171 12.13 -7.67 17.67
CA ASP A 171 12.62 -8.77 18.50
C ASP A 171 11.52 -9.44 19.33
N ASN A 172 10.56 -8.66 19.79
CA ASN A 172 9.40 -9.15 20.55
C ASN A 172 8.32 -9.84 19.71
N GLU A 173 8.40 -9.74 18.38
CA GLU A 173 7.47 -10.41 17.44
C GLU A 173 8.13 -11.59 16.73
N TYR A 174 9.45 -11.70 16.83
CA TYR A 174 10.20 -12.72 16.12
C TYR A 174 9.94 -14.12 16.66
N ASP A 175 9.44 -14.98 15.80
CA ASP A 175 9.29 -16.41 16.03
C ASP A 175 9.80 -17.16 14.79
N SER A 176 10.84 -17.99 14.96
CA SER A 176 11.47 -18.75 13.88
C SER A 176 10.51 -19.70 13.17
N ASP A 177 9.54 -20.26 13.90
CA ASP A 177 8.59 -21.25 13.39
C ASP A 177 7.41 -20.58 12.67
N MET A 178 7.20 -19.28 12.91
CA MET A 178 6.11 -18.48 12.37
C MET A 178 6.56 -17.46 11.32
N LEU A 179 7.83 -17.46 10.91
CA LEU A 179 8.39 -16.42 9.99
C LEU A 179 7.64 -16.23 8.69
N SER A 180 6.98 -17.27 8.18
CA SER A 180 6.14 -17.18 6.97
C SER A 180 4.87 -16.34 7.17
N LEU A 181 4.46 -16.11 8.41
CA LEU A 181 3.28 -15.34 8.79
C LEU A 181 3.63 -13.94 9.32
N LEU A 182 4.91 -13.70 9.61
CA LEU A 182 5.36 -12.40 10.13
C LEU A 182 5.63 -11.42 9.00
N VAL A 183 5.23 -10.17 9.23
CA VAL A 183 5.55 -9.05 8.35
C VAL A 183 6.83 -8.39 8.87
N PRO A 184 7.92 -8.30 8.08
CA PRO A 184 9.12 -7.62 8.51
C PRO A 184 8.88 -6.12 8.71
N ALA A 185 9.54 -5.51 9.68
CA ALA A 185 9.54 -4.07 9.89
C ALA A 185 10.10 -3.31 8.67
N ASP A 186 11.11 -3.88 8.03
CA ASP A 186 11.64 -3.50 6.72
C ASP A 186 12.41 -4.65 6.09
N GLN A 187 12.57 -4.60 4.76
CA GLN A 187 13.36 -5.56 4.02
C GLN A 187 14.03 -4.93 2.81
N THR A 188 15.15 -5.48 2.39
CA THR A 188 15.86 -5.05 1.20
C THR A 188 16.36 -6.24 0.39
N TYR A 189 16.22 -6.12 -0.94
CA TYR A 189 16.76 -7.10 -1.88
C TYR A 189 18.21 -6.80 -2.16
N ILE A 190 19.06 -7.85 -2.25
CA ILE A 190 20.50 -7.73 -2.52
C ILE A 190 20.76 -8.20 -3.95
N ALA A 191 21.00 -7.25 -4.85
CA ALA A 191 21.21 -7.55 -6.27
C ALA A 191 22.65 -7.99 -6.59
N ASN A 192 23.65 -7.46 -5.88
CA ASN A 192 25.06 -7.74 -6.09
C ASN A 192 25.88 -7.48 -4.81
N LYS A 193 27.15 -7.89 -4.81
CA LYS A 193 28.05 -7.73 -3.64
C LYS A 193 28.57 -6.30 -3.45
N GLU A 194 28.55 -5.49 -4.50
CA GLU A 194 29.17 -4.15 -4.51
C GLU A 194 28.13 -3.04 -4.24
N GLY A 195 26.85 -3.40 -4.15
CA GLY A 195 25.78 -2.45 -3.94
C GLY A 195 25.76 -1.87 -2.52
N TYR A 196 25.21 -0.68 -2.39
CA TYR A 196 24.89 -0.08 -1.10
C TYR A 196 23.46 -0.47 -0.73
N TYR A 197 23.29 -1.13 0.40
CA TYR A 197 22.01 -1.61 0.89
C TYR A 197 21.77 -1.14 2.32
N CYS A 198 20.54 -0.74 2.62
CA CYS A 198 20.14 -0.37 3.97
C CYS A 198 18.70 -0.82 4.29
N LEU A 199 18.43 -0.98 5.56
CA LEU A 199 17.09 -1.07 6.13
C LEU A 199 16.74 0.25 6.81
N TYR A 200 15.49 0.69 6.73
CA TYR A 200 15.00 1.85 7.48
C TYR A 200 14.25 1.37 8.72
N LEU A 201 14.84 1.56 9.89
CA LEU A 201 14.33 1.02 11.15
C LEU A 201 14.14 2.12 12.19
N ARG A 202 13.09 2.00 12.99
CA ARG A 202 12.89 2.83 14.20
C ARG A 202 13.88 2.41 15.29
N LYS A 203 14.05 3.24 16.32
CA LYS A 203 14.78 2.84 17.53
C LYS A 203 14.15 1.59 18.15
N GLY A 204 14.97 0.64 18.54
CA GLY A 204 14.50 -0.61 19.13
C GLY A 204 15.36 -1.82 18.81
N LYS A 205 14.92 -2.97 19.28
CA LYS A 205 15.60 -4.26 19.10
C LYS A 205 14.95 -5.04 17.97
N TYR A 206 15.78 -5.68 17.17
CA TYR A 206 15.39 -6.40 15.96
C TYR A 206 16.14 -7.73 15.86
N LYS A 207 15.53 -8.65 15.12
CA LYS A 207 16.19 -9.81 14.56
C LYS A 207 16.41 -9.56 13.07
N ILE A 208 17.67 -9.50 12.64
CA ILE A 208 18.02 -9.34 11.22
C ILE A 208 18.24 -10.73 10.63
N VAL A 209 17.42 -11.09 9.64
CA VAL A 209 17.42 -12.39 8.97
C VAL A 209 17.99 -12.22 7.57
N HIS A 210 19.03 -13.00 7.26
CA HIS A 210 19.63 -13.07 5.93
C HIS A 210 19.18 -14.34 5.23
N ARG A 211 18.78 -14.23 3.96
CA ARG A 211 18.34 -15.36 3.14
C ARG A 211 19.13 -15.46 1.84
N ASP A 212 19.27 -16.69 1.35
CA ASP A 212 19.79 -16.97 0.02
C ASP A 212 18.69 -16.91 -1.06
N ILE A 213 19.06 -17.17 -2.30
CA ILE A 213 18.16 -17.21 -3.46
C ILE A 213 17.06 -18.27 -3.36
N SER A 214 17.24 -19.30 -2.54
CA SER A 214 16.24 -20.32 -2.25
C SER A 214 15.37 -19.97 -1.03
N TYR A 215 15.46 -18.75 -0.52
CA TYR A 215 14.80 -18.26 0.70
C TYR A 215 15.23 -18.98 1.99
N LYS A 216 16.29 -19.80 1.93
CA LYS A 216 16.85 -20.44 3.12
C LYS A 216 17.49 -19.40 4.02
N ILE A 217 17.23 -19.50 5.32
CA ILE A 217 17.88 -18.67 6.32
C ILE A 217 19.35 -19.04 6.43
N LEU A 218 20.23 -18.06 6.17
CA LEU A 218 21.67 -18.18 6.32
C LEU A 218 22.12 -17.75 7.71
N SER A 219 21.50 -16.72 8.24
CA SER A 219 21.74 -16.24 9.61
C SER A 219 20.55 -15.44 10.13
N ALA A 220 20.41 -15.42 11.45
CA ALA A 220 19.52 -14.55 12.19
C ALA A 220 20.31 -13.95 13.36
N LYS A 221 20.44 -12.61 13.41
CA LYS A 221 21.26 -11.92 14.40
C LYS A 221 20.45 -10.83 15.10
N GLU A 222 20.70 -10.66 16.38
CA GLU A 222 20.17 -9.54 17.13
C GLU A 222 20.84 -8.23 16.70
N PHE A 223 20.05 -7.19 16.65
CA PHE A 223 20.50 -5.84 16.29
C PHE A 223 19.69 -4.80 17.06
N GLU A 224 20.37 -3.79 17.55
CA GLU A 224 19.74 -2.68 18.27
C GLU A 224 19.98 -1.36 17.54
N VAL A 225 18.90 -0.67 17.23
CA VAL A 225 18.91 0.69 16.69
C VAL A 225 18.78 1.66 17.87
N LYS A 226 19.78 2.51 18.08
CA LYS A 226 19.90 3.48 19.21
C LYS A 226 19.22 4.82 18.91
#